data_436aaac579d50aabfb8421e4bf00ce06
#
_entry.id   436aaac579d50aabfb8421e4bf00ce06
#
_cell.length_a   1.000
_cell.length_b   1.000
_cell.length_c   1.000
_cell.angle_alpha   90.00
_cell.angle_beta   90.00
_cell.angle_gamma   90.00
#
_symmetry.space_group_name_H-M   'P 1'
#
loop_
_entity.id
_entity.type
_entity.pdbx_description
1 polymer ?
#
loop_
_entity_poly.entity_id
_entity_poly.type
_entity_poly.pdbx_seq_one_letter_code
_entity_poly.pdbx_strand_id
1 'polypeptide(L)'
;MKKVNLNDIPWRERKSPKGKYHRFLRDVALAFQSPKTGPNPTVQPPFEVELVRLPPGAKNFPFHSHATEWEFYLIVSGTGKVRAGKLTRALQAGDCVLNPPGEPHQIINTSEEDLLYYVIANNAPADFYHYPDSDKWGFSLEHLGYFRIRKANYFDGEE
;
A
#
# COMPACT_ATOMS: atom_id res chain seq x y z
N MET A 1 -18.73 -7.51 -19.92
CA MET A 1 -17.52 -6.69 -19.74
C MET A 1 -17.90 -5.51 -18.82
N LYS A 2 -17.09 -5.26 -17.78
CA LYS A 2 -17.24 -4.06 -16.92
C LYS A 2 -16.25 -2.99 -17.40
N LYS A 3 -16.66 -1.72 -17.39
CA LYS A 3 -15.85 -0.56 -17.75
C LYS A 3 -16.05 0.52 -16.71
N VAL A 4 -14.96 1.12 -16.23
CA VAL A 4 -14.96 2.26 -15.33
C VAL A 4 -14.04 3.32 -15.92
N ASN A 5 -14.42 4.59 -15.84
CA ASN A 5 -13.53 5.69 -16.15
C ASN A 5 -12.85 6.15 -14.85
N LEU A 6 -11.54 6.28 -14.87
CA LEU A 6 -10.76 6.72 -13.71
C LEU A 6 -11.23 8.07 -13.16
N ASN A 7 -11.68 8.98 -14.04
CA ASN A 7 -12.16 10.29 -13.64
C ASN A 7 -13.51 10.27 -12.89
N ASP A 8 -14.28 9.19 -13.05
CA ASP A 8 -15.54 8.98 -12.34
C ASP A 8 -15.32 8.40 -10.93
N ILE A 9 -14.10 7.94 -10.59
CA ILE A 9 -13.78 7.41 -9.27
C ILE A 9 -13.42 8.58 -8.36
N PRO A 10 -14.17 8.81 -7.26
CA PRO A 10 -13.87 9.90 -6.35
C PRO A 10 -12.54 9.70 -5.62
N TRP A 11 -11.83 10.79 -5.37
CA TRP A 11 -10.67 10.79 -4.50
C TRP A 11 -11.09 10.47 -3.06
N ARG A 12 -10.40 9.54 -2.43
CA ARG A 12 -10.50 9.23 -1.01
C ARG A 12 -9.28 9.76 -0.29
N GLU A 13 -9.48 10.55 0.73
CA GLU A 13 -8.40 11.02 1.58
C GLU A 13 -8.06 9.98 2.64
N ARG A 14 -6.77 9.77 2.86
CA ARG A 14 -6.20 9.01 3.98
C ARG A 14 -5.15 9.86 4.67
N LYS A 15 -5.39 10.18 5.95
CA LYS A 15 -4.50 11.04 6.73
C LYS A 15 -4.31 10.46 8.12
N SER A 16 -3.07 10.36 8.58
CA SER A 16 -2.78 9.95 9.95
C SER A 16 -3.14 11.07 10.94
N PRO A 17 -3.42 10.75 12.23
CA PRO A 17 -3.87 11.74 13.21
C PRO A 17 -2.96 12.97 13.37
N LYS A 18 -1.64 12.79 13.18
CA LYS A 18 -0.65 13.87 13.22
C LYS A 18 -0.23 14.40 11.84
N GLY A 19 -0.90 13.96 10.76
CA GLY A 19 -0.66 14.41 9.39
C GLY A 19 0.64 13.94 8.73
N LYS A 20 1.46 13.13 9.40
CA LYS A 20 2.74 12.64 8.86
C LYS A 20 2.58 11.79 7.61
N TYR A 21 1.52 10.99 7.56
CA TYR A 21 1.12 10.18 6.41
C TYR A 21 -0.15 10.77 5.86
N HIS A 22 -0.11 11.17 4.60
CA HIS A 22 -1.23 11.85 3.97
C HIS A 22 -1.23 11.55 2.47
N ARG A 23 -2.33 11.00 1.95
CA ARG A 23 -2.51 10.72 0.53
C ARG A 23 -3.97 10.85 0.13
N PHE A 24 -4.18 11.01 -1.15
CA PHE A 24 -5.45 10.81 -1.82
C PHE A 24 -5.32 9.63 -2.77
N LEU A 25 -6.34 8.81 -2.88
CA LEU A 25 -6.33 7.65 -3.76
C LEU A 25 -7.65 7.49 -4.52
N ARG A 26 -7.56 6.95 -5.73
CA ARG A 26 -8.65 6.41 -6.52
C ARG A 26 -8.45 4.91 -6.62
N ASP A 27 -9.31 4.15 -5.95
CA ASP A 27 -9.23 2.70 -5.92
C ASP A 27 -9.99 2.13 -7.13
N VAL A 28 -9.22 1.77 -8.15
CA VAL A 28 -9.75 1.25 -9.42
C VAL A 28 -10.26 -0.18 -9.24
N ALA A 29 -9.56 -1.00 -8.48
CA ALA A 29 -9.97 -2.38 -8.23
C ALA A 29 -11.31 -2.43 -7.49
N LEU A 30 -11.48 -1.59 -6.47
CA LEU A 30 -12.74 -1.47 -5.73
C LEU A 30 -13.90 -1.02 -6.63
N ALA A 31 -13.64 -0.13 -7.60
CA ALA A 31 -14.67 0.35 -8.52
C ALA A 31 -15.24 -0.77 -9.43
N PHE A 32 -14.51 -1.88 -9.60
CA PHE A 32 -14.99 -3.06 -10.30
C PHE A 32 -15.73 -4.06 -9.41
N GLN A 33 -15.72 -3.88 -8.10
CA GLN A 33 -16.47 -4.75 -7.20
C GLN A 33 -17.98 -4.56 -7.41
N SER A 34 -18.72 -5.67 -7.38
CA SER A 34 -20.18 -5.59 -7.37
C SER A 34 -20.66 -5.39 -5.92
N PRO A 35 -21.79 -4.70 -5.69
CA PRO A 35 -22.41 -4.68 -4.37
C PRO A 35 -22.62 -6.11 -3.86
N LYS A 36 -22.49 -6.32 -2.54
CA LYS A 36 -22.72 -7.60 -1.88
C LYS A 36 -24.23 -7.97 -1.89
N THR A 37 -24.77 -8.28 -3.08
CA THR A 37 -26.13 -8.76 -3.26
C THR A 37 -26.06 -10.13 -3.92
N GLY A 38 -26.26 -11.19 -3.12
CA GLY A 38 -26.29 -12.58 -3.60
C GLY A 38 -25.54 -13.56 -2.70
N PRO A 39 -25.72 -14.88 -2.91
CA PRO A 39 -25.13 -15.94 -2.08
C PRO A 39 -23.60 -16.08 -2.24
N ASN A 40 -22.98 -15.39 -3.21
CA ASN A 40 -21.53 -15.39 -3.37
C ASN A 40 -20.95 -14.06 -2.88
N PRO A 41 -20.03 -14.08 -1.90
CA PRO A 41 -19.30 -12.87 -1.51
C PRO A 41 -18.55 -12.33 -2.73
N THR A 42 -18.46 -11.01 -2.82
CA THR A 42 -17.75 -10.29 -3.87
C THR A 42 -16.39 -10.91 -4.12
N VAL A 43 -16.21 -11.47 -5.31
CA VAL A 43 -14.87 -11.88 -5.76
C VAL A 43 -14.09 -10.60 -5.98
N GLN A 44 -13.10 -10.35 -5.13
CA GLN A 44 -12.14 -9.28 -5.34
C GLN A 44 -11.30 -9.63 -6.58
N PRO A 45 -10.93 -8.65 -7.40
CA PRO A 45 -9.94 -8.87 -8.45
C PRO A 45 -8.66 -9.45 -7.83
N PRO A 46 -7.94 -10.36 -8.54
CA PRO A 46 -6.69 -10.95 -8.03
C PRO A 46 -5.52 -9.94 -8.06
N PHE A 47 -5.83 -8.68 -8.26
CA PHE A 47 -4.89 -7.56 -8.29
C PHE A 47 -5.54 -6.32 -7.69
N GLU A 48 -4.71 -5.46 -7.15
CA GLU A 48 -5.02 -4.10 -6.71
C GLU A 48 -4.50 -3.11 -7.76
N VAL A 49 -5.26 -2.04 -8.01
CA VAL A 49 -4.83 -0.89 -8.80
C VAL A 49 -5.36 0.37 -8.13
N GLU A 50 -4.47 1.20 -7.66
CA GLU A 50 -4.77 2.51 -7.09
C GLU A 50 -4.03 3.61 -7.88
N LEU A 51 -4.70 4.72 -8.17
CA LEU A 51 -4.02 5.97 -8.51
C LEU A 51 -3.86 6.78 -7.23
N VAL A 52 -2.62 7.05 -6.85
CA VAL A 52 -2.27 7.79 -5.63
C VAL A 52 -1.76 9.18 -5.98
N ARG A 53 -2.27 10.18 -5.25
CA ARG A 53 -1.78 11.54 -5.23
C ARG A 53 -1.22 11.85 -3.85
N LEU A 54 0.06 12.15 -3.79
CA LEU A 54 0.80 12.41 -2.57
C LEU A 54 1.15 13.89 -2.50
N PRO A 55 0.57 14.67 -1.57
CA PRO A 55 0.82 16.10 -1.45
C PRO A 55 2.29 16.44 -1.11
N PRO A 56 2.73 17.69 -1.30
CA PRO A 56 4.04 18.17 -0.90
C PRO A 56 4.41 17.78 0.52
N GLY A 57 5.63 17.30 0.72
CA GLY A 57 6.18 16.91 2.02
C GLY A 57 5.58 15.65 2.65
N ALA A 58 4.54 15.06 2.06
CA ALA A 58 3.84 13.92 2.62
C ALA A 58 4.59 12.60 2.40
N LYS A 59 4.31 11.64 3.29
CA LYS A 59 4.68 10.24 3.14
C LYS A 59 3.42 9.42 2.87
N ASN A 60 3.52 8.43 1.98
CA ASN A 60 2.37 7.60 1.65
C ASN A 60 1.91 6.76 2.84
N PHE A 61 2.76 5.83 3.25
CA PHE A 61 2.54 4.91 4.36
C PHE A 61 3.69 4.96 5.36
N PRO A 62 3.56 4.35 6.55
CA PRO A 62 4.71 3.93 7.33
C PRO A 62 5.63 3.04 6.49
N PHE A 63 6.94 3.12 6.73
CA PHE A 63 7.90 2.20 6.13
C PHE A 63 7.55 0.77 6.50
N HIS A 64 7.29 -0.10 5.53
CA HIS A 64 6.75 -1.44 5.74
C HIS A 64 7.17 -2.39 4.62
N SER A 65 7.03 -3.69 4.89
CA SER A 65 7.13 -4.76 3.92
C SER A 65 5.90 -5.66 3.98
N HIS A 66 5.62 -6.31 2.89
CA HIS A 66 4.63 -7.36 2.73
C HIS A 66 5.31 -8.73 2.78
N ALA A 67 4.65 -9.76 3.32
CA ALA A 67 5.20 -11.11 3.32
C ALA A 67 4.97 -11.84 1.99
N THR A 68 3.86 -11.55 1.30
CA THR A 68 3.41 -12.28 0.10
C THR A 68 3.05 -11.38 -1.06
N GLU A 69 2.84 -10.09 -0.82
CA GLU A 69 2.39 -9.15 -1.83
C GLU A 69 3.58 -8.52 -2.58
N TRP A 70 3.46 -8.46 -3.89
CA TRP A 70 4.30 -7.69 -4.79
C TRP A 70 3.63 -6.36 -5.08
N GLU A 71 4.33 -5.26 -4.89
CA GLU A 71 3.85 -3.95 -5.28
C GLU A 71 4.71 -3.36 -6.39
N PHE A 72 4.04 -2.89 -7.43
CA PHE A 72 4.65 -2.17 -8.54
C PHE A 72 4.14 -0.73 -8.55
N TYR A 73 5.05 0.22 -8.61
CA TYR A 73 4.74 1.65 -8.72
C TYR A 73 5.15 2.18 -10.07
N LEU A 74 4.27 2.96 -10.71
CA LEU A 74 4.56 3.71 -11.92
C LEU A 74 4.34 5.20 -11.64
N ILE A 75 5.41 5.99 -11.69
CA ILE A 75 5.35 7.43 -11.46
C ILE A 75 4.76 8.12 -12.69
N VAL A 76 3.63 8.81 -12.52
CA VAL A 76 2.92 9.49 -13.61
C VAL A 76 3.40 10.93 -13.75
N SER A 77 3.50 11.66 -12.63
CA SER A 77 3.97 13.05 -12.62
C SER A 77 4.51 13.45 -11.26
N GLY A 78 5.25 14.54 -11.21
CA GLY A 78 5.92 15.03 -10.02
C GLY A 78 7.24 14.33 -9.76
N THR A 79 7.85 14.65 -8.62
CA THR A 79 9.13 14.10 -8.16
C THR A 79 9.05 13.74 -6.68
N GLY A 80 9.91 12.83 -6.24
CA GLY A 80 9.95 12.41 -4.85
C GLY A 80 11.11 11.46 -4.56
N LYS A 81 10.93 10.60 -3.57
CA LYS A 81 11.91 9.58 -3.21
C LYS A 81 11.21 8.28 -2.84
N VAL A 82 11.83 7.15 -3.17
CA VAL A 82 11.53 5.85 -2.59
C VAL A 82 12.63 5.48 -1.59
N ARG A 83 12.22 5.11 -0.38
CA ARG A 83 13.07 4.42 0.59
C ARG A 83 12.80 2.93 0.44
N ALA A 84 13.85 2.14 0.15
CA ALA A 84 13.79 0.69 0.00
C ALA A 84 14.94 0.07 0.81
N GLY A 85 14.62 -0.75 1.81
CA GLY A 85 15.61 -1.27 2.74
C GLY A 85 16.44 -0.16 3.38
N LYS A 86 17.76 -0.17 3.13
CA LYS A 86 18.71 0.85 3.60
C LYS A 86 18.98 1.96 2.57
N LEU A 87 18.39 1.87 1.39
CA LEU A 87 18.64 2.78 0.28
C LEU A 87 17.51 3.81 0.19
N THR A 88 17.85 4.96 -0.38
CA THR A 88 16.88 5.98 -0.81
C THR A 88 17.26 6.43 -2.21
N ARG A 89 16.29 6.42 -3.14
CA ARG A 89 16.47 6.82 -4.52
C ARG A 89 15.51 7.93 -4.89
N ALA A 90 15.92 8.83 -5.75
CA ALA A 90 15.04 9.83 -6.35
C ALA A 90 14.01 9.14 -7.25
N LEU A 91 12.84 9.78 -7.39
CA LEU A 91 11.77 9.40 -8.29
C LEU A 91 11.38 10.58 -9.16
N GLN A 92 11.09 10.28 -10.42
CA GLN A 92 10.55 11.22 -11.41
C GLN A 92 9.52 10.52 -12.31
N ALA A 93 8.78 11.30 -13.08
CA ALA A 93 7.81 10.76 -14.03
C ALA A 93 8.46 9.74 -14.99
N GLY A 94 7.78 8.61 -15.21
CA GLY A 94 8.25 7.48 -16.01
C GLY A 94 9.03 6.42 -15.22
N ASP A 95 9.46 6.70 -13.99
CA ASP A 95 10.13 5.69 -13.18
C ASP A 95 9.17 4.57 -12.78
N CYS A 96 9.70 3.34 -12.80
CA CYS A 96 9.03 2.14 -12.32
C CYS A 96 9.80 1.58 -11.13
N VAL A 97 9.07 1.23 -10.06
CA VAL A 97 9.63 0.61 -8.86
C VAL A 97 8.91 -0.70 -8.60
N LEU A 98 9.65 -1.77 -8.37
CA LEU A 98 9.12 -3.05 -7.97
C LEU A 98 9.59 -3.36 -6.55
N ASN A 99 8.64 -3.62 -5.67
CA ASN A 99 8.86 -4.02 -4.27
C ASN A 99 8.43 -5.48 -4.12
N PRO A 100 9.38 -6.42 -4.07
CA PRO A 100 9.08 -7.83 -3.83
C PRO A 100 8.71 -8.09 -2.36
N PRO A 101 8.05 -9.21 -2.07
CA PRO A 101 7.83 -9.67 -0.71
C PRO A 101 9.09 -9.62 0.15
N GLY A 102 8.95 -9.16 1.39
CA GLY A 102 10.03 -9.05 2.36
C GLY A 102 10.87 -7.76 2.24
N GLU A 103 10.75 -6.99 1.17
CA GLU A 103 11.52 -5.73 1.01
C GLU A 103 10.76 -4.53 1.60
N PRO A 104 11.27 -3.91 2.68
CA PRO A 104 10.62 -2.73 3.25
C PRO A 104 10.78 -1.52 2.33
N HIS A 105 9.68 -0.79 2.15
CA HIS A 105 9.64 0.38 1.25
C HIS A 105 8.70 1.49 1.74
N GLN A 106 8.87 2.68 1.19
CA GLN A 106 8.04 3.86 1.47
C GLN A 106 8.24 4.90 0.38
N ILE A 107 7.15 5.49 -0.13
CA ILE A 107 7.19 6.66 -1.01
C ILE A 107 7.10 7.94 -0.17
N ILE A 108 7.90 8.92 -0.55
CA ILE A 108 7.99 10.23 0.10
C ILE A 108 7.97 11.30 -0.99
N ASN A 109 7.03 12.21 -0.91
CA ASN A 109 7.07 13.40 -1.73
C ASN A 109 7.97 14.44 -1.06
N THR A 110 9.09 14.75 -1.70
CA THR A 110 10.07 15.74 -1.20
C THR A 110 10.06 17.03 -2.03
N SER A 111 9.06 17.18 -2.90
CA SER A 111 8.89 18.35 -3.76
C SER A 111 7.79 19.28 -3.24
N GLU A 112 7.63 20.43 -3.90
CA GLU A 112 6.60 21.42 -3.64
C GLU A 112 5.30 21.18 -4.46
N GLU A 113 5.29 20.12 -5.30
CA GLU A 113 4.14 19.73 -6.13
C GLU A 113 3.63 18.36 -5.74
N ASP A 114 2.40 18.01 -6.19
CA ASP A 114 1.86 16.68 -6.00
C ASP A 114 2.68 15.63 -6.76
N LEU A 115 2.97 14.50 -6.09
CA LEU A 115 3.52 13.31 -6.72
C LEU A 115 2.36 12.35 -7.04
N LEU A 116 2.17 12.04 -8.33
CA LEU A 116 1.12 11.17 -8.82
C LEU A 116 1.72 9.86 -9.32
N TYR A 117 1.21 8.73 -8.87
CA TYR A 117 1.69 7.41 -9.27
C TYR A 117 0.61 6.34 -9.13
N TYR A 118 0.74 5.29 -9.93
CA TYR A 118 -0.05 4.07 -9.75
C TYR A 118 0.64 3.12 -8.78
N VAL A 119 -0.17 2.49 -7.94
CA VAL A 119 0.16 1.27 -7.19
C VAL A 119 -0.57 0.12 -7.88
N ILE A 120 0.15 -0.92 -8.24
CA ILE A 120 -0.39 -2.15 -8.79
C ILE A 120 0.19 -3.29 -7.96
N ALA A 121 -0.69 -4.09 -7.36
CA ALA A 121 -0.28 -5.18 -6.50
C ALA A 121 -1.10 -6.45 -6.78
N ASN A 122 -0.60 -7.61 -6.36
CA ASN A 122 -1.39 -8.81 -6.33
C ASN A 122 -2.19 -8.86 -5.03
N ASN A 123 -3.47 -9.21 -5.11
CA ASN A 123 -4.30 -9.46 -3.92
C ASN A 123 -4.01 -10.86 -3.39
N ALA A 124 -2.99 -11.01 -2.57
CA ALA A 124 -2.70 -12.27 -1.91
C ALA A 124 -3.82 -12.64 -0.92
N PRO A 125 -4.25 -13.92 -0.84
CA PRO A 125 -5.32 -14.36 0.07
C PRO A 125 -5.03 -14.10 1.55
N ALA A 126 -3.75 -14.07 1.90
CA ALA A 126 -3.26 -13.71 3.23
C ALA A 126 -1.92 -13.00 3.10
N ASP A 127 -1.76 -11.91 3.83
CA ASP A 127 -0.51 -11.17 3.89
C ASP A 127 -0.20 -10.71 5.31
N PHE A 128 1.08 -10.49 5.58
CA PHE A 128 1.59 -9.94 6.83
C PHE A 128 2.40 -8.69 6.52
N TYR A 129 2.16 -7.65 7.28
CA TYR A 129 2.89 -6.39 7.18
C TYR A 129 3.90 -6.28 8.30
N HIS A 130 5.14 -6.01 7.98
CA HIS A 130 6.14 -5.65 8.98
C HIS A 130 6.48 -4.17 8.87
N TYR A 131 6.53 -3.47 10.00
CA TYR A 131 6.85 -2.04 10.11
C TYR A 131 8.17 -1.86 10.86
N PRO A 132 9.33 -1.88 10.17
CA PRO A 132 10.64 -1.90 10.84
C PRO A 132 10.90 -0.69 11.74
N ASP A 133 10.41 0.49 11.37
CA ASP A 133 10.62 1.72 12.15
C ASP A 133 9.88 1.71 13.51
N SER A 134 8.90 0.86 13.72
CA SER A 134 8.09 0.79 14.95
C SER A 134 8.00 -0.60 15.55
N ASP A 135 8.70 -1.57 14.98
CA ASP A 135 8.73 -2.97 15.39
C ASP A 135 7.33 -3.55 15.66
N LYS A 136 6.46 -3.39 14.70
CA LYS A 136 5.11 -3.94 14.76
C LYS A 136 4.76 -4.72 13.50
N TRP A 137 3.80 -5.60 13.65
CA TRP A 137 3.25 -6.45 12.60
C TRP A 137 1.76 -6.19 12.44
N GLY A 138 1.25 -6.31 11.23
CA GLY A 138 -0.15 -6.31 10.90
C GLY A 138 -0.48 -7.52 10.03
N PHE A 139 -1.76 -7.79 9.89
CA PHE A 139 -2.27 -8.89 9.07
C PHE A 139 -3.33 -8.33 8.12
N SER A 140 -3.46 -8.93 6.93
CA SER A 140 -4.50 -8.57 5.96
C SER A 140 -5.93 -8.87 6.46
N LEU A 141 -6.07 -9.61 7.55
CA LEU A 141 -7.33 -9.83 8.24
C LEU A 141 -7.61 -8.64 9.15
N GLU A 142 -8.45 -7.71 8.70
CA GLU A 142 -8.73 -6.42 9.36
C GLU A 142 -9.08 -6.53 10.85
N HIS A 143 -9.75 -7.61 11.26
CA HIS A 143 -10.16 -7.81 12.65
C HIS A 143 -9.02 -8.17 13.60
N LEU A 144 -7.85 -8.56 13.10
CA LEU A 144 -6.70 -8.92 13.93
C LEU A 144 -5.87 -7.72 14.39
N GLY A 145 -5.88 -6.60 13.63
CA GLY A 145 -5.16 -5.38 13.99
C GLY A 145 -3.64 -5.48 13.90
N TYR A 146 -2.94 -4.78 14.79
CA TYR A 146 -1.48 -4.68 14.80
C TYR A 146 -0.90 -5.20 16.11
N PHE A 147 0.25 -5.89 16.02
CA PHE A 147 0.89 -6.58 17.13
C PHE A 147 2.37 -6.25 17.22
N ARG A 148 2.94 -6.44 18.42
CA ARG A 148 4.38 -6.64 18.61
C ARG A 148 4.59 -8.11 18.88
N ILE A 149 5.40 -8.78 18.04
CA ILE A 149 5.62 -10.22 18.10
C ILE A 149 6.84 -10.48 18.98
N ARG A 150 6.69 -11.39 19.94
CA ARG A 150 7.80 -11.92 20.73
C ARG A 150 8.22 -13.28 20.16
N LYS A 151 9.52 -13.45 19.95
CA LYS A 151 10.06 -14.74 19.53
C LYS A 151 9.90 -15.76 20.66
N ALA A 152 9.41 -16.94 20.34
CA ALA A 152 9.27 -18.07 21.24
C ALA A 152 9.97 -19.29 20.67
N ASN A 153 10.32 -20.27 21.52
CA ASN A 153 10.75 -21.58 21.06
C ASN A 153 9.52 -22.42 20.73
N TYR A 154 9.72 -23.47 19.93
CA TYR A 154 8.63 -24.30 19.44
C TYR A 154 7.77 -24.91 20.56
N PHE A 155 8.39 -25.31 21.66
CA PHE A 155 7.72 -25.96 22.79
C PHE A 155 7.36 -24.99 23.93
N ASP A 156 7.60 -23.68 23.80
CA ASP A 156 7.27 -22.74 24.86
C ASP A 156 5.77 -22.72 25.14
N GLY A 157 5.37 -23.19 26.34
CA GLY A 157 4.00 -23.25 26.80
C GLY A 157 3.21 -24.49 26.37
N GLU A 158 3.85 -25.47 25.72
CA GLU A 158 3.20 -26.69 25.27
C GLU A 158 3.46 -27.89 26.21
N GLU A 159 4.49 -27.85 27.05
CA GLU A 159 4.84 -28.89 28.05
C GLU A 159 5.11 -28.33 29.46
#